data_7dcb78aa009faeca11ffd03807f692db
#
_entry.id   7dcb78aa009faeca11ffd03807f692db
#
_cell.length_a   1.000
_cell.length_b   1.000
_cell.length_c   1.000
_cell.angle_alpha   90.00
_cell.angle_beta   90.00
_cell.angle_gamma   90.00
#
_symmetry.space_group_name_H-M   'P 1'
#
loop_
_entity.id
_entity.type
_entity.pdbx_description
1 polymer ?
#
loop_
_entity_poly.entity_id
_entity_poly.type
_entity_poly.pdbx_seq_one_letter_code
_entity_poly.pdbx_strand_id
1 'polypeptide(L)'
;MRAEVSRMDINEKKNDIPETFVLKEIDLVQSCINRMAANSFDIKKWSVGIIAILAGLLKQNMLSHNCKIVALFLMVIIVFWGLDAFFLKTEKLYRKKYSWIIKNRAKGNSSNLFDLNPYNKDMMLDKGAKMPHLICVMLSKTLFPFYAGLTAFCVVVFMW
;
A
#
# COMPACT_ATOMS: atom_id res chain seq x y z
N MET A 1 -0.93 -42.03 -35.33
CA MET A 1 -1.33 -42.35 -33.97
C MET A 1 -0.20 -42.18 -32.90
N ARG A 2 0.97 -42.82 -33.02
CA ARG A 2 2.09 -42.66 -32.06
C ARG A 2 2.74 -41.26 -32.07
N ALA A 3 2.79 -40.58 -33.19
CA ALA A 3 3.37 -39.24 -33.34
C ALA A 3 2.44 -38.10 -32.81
N GLU A 4 1.11 -38.33 -32.88
CA GLU A 4 0.14 -37.38 -32.32
C GLU A 4 0.07 -37.45 -30.77
N VAL A 5 0.14 -38.65 -30.20
CA VAL A 5 0.21 -38.83 -28.75
C VAL A 5 1.50 -38.17 -28.17
N SER A 6 2.63 -38.37 -28.89
CA SER A 6 3.90 -37.71 -28.47
C SER A 6 3.86 -36.18 -28.58
N ARG A 7 3.11 -35.62 -29.56
CA ARG A 7 2.91 -34.16 -29.66
C ARG A 7 1.94 -33.60 -28.63
N MET A 8 0.91 -34.36 -28.25
CA MET A 8 0.03 -33.99 -27.14
C MET A 8 0.79 -33.98 -25.81
N ASP A 9 1.59 -35.01 -25.50
CA ASP A 9 2.42 -35.09 -24.27
C ASP A 9 3.48 -33.97 -24.20
N ILE A 10 4.04 -33.53 -25.34
CA ILE A 10 5.01 -32.43 -25.38
C ILE A 10 4.31 -31.06 -25.21
N ASN A 11 3.08 -30.91 -25.70
CA ASN A 11 2.31 -29.67 -25.51
C ASN A 11 1.70 -29.54 -24.11
N GLU A 12 1.28 -30.63 -23.46
CA GLU A 12 0.86 -30.61 -22.04
C GLU A 12 2.02 -30.27 -21.12
N LYS A 13 3.22 -30.80 -21.38
CA LYS A 13 4.43 -30.50 -20.59
C LYS A 13 4.96 -29.07 -20.76
N LYS A 14 4.52 -28.34 -21.80
CA LYS A 14 5.04 -27.00 -22.14
C LYS A 14 4.41 -25.87 -21.35
N ASN A 15 3.34 -26.11 -20.59
CA ASN A 15 2.60 -25.09 -19.84
C ASN A 15 2.55 -25.30 -18.31
N ASP A 16 3.20 -26.34 -17.79
CA ASP A 16 3.24 -26.55 -16.32
C ASP A 16 4.35 -25.68 -15.72
N ILE A 17 3.93 -24.57 -15.11
CA ILE A 17 4.83 -23.76 -14.29
C ILE A 17 5.16 -24.61 -13.05
N PRO A 18 6.44 -24.83 -12.70
CA PRO A 18 6.79 -25.55 -11.49
C PRO A 18 6.10 -24.91 -10.27
N GLU A 19 5.44 -25.71 -9.45
CA GLU A 19 4.72 -25.24 -8.26
C GLU A 19 5.62 -24.40 -7.34
N THR A 20 6.90 -24.75 -7.25
CA THR A 20 7.92 -24.01 -6.51
C THR A 20 8.08 -22.56 -6.99
N PHE A 21 7.92 -22.29 -8.28
CA PHE A 21 8.00 -20.93 -8.85
C PHE A 21 6.75 -20.12 -8.52
N VAL A 22 5.58 -20.77 -8.57
CA VAL A 22 4.31 -20.13 -8.19
C VAL A 22 4.33 -19.74 -6.70
N LEU A 23 4.76 -20.66 -5.83
CA LEU A 23 4.88 -20.38 -4.40
C LEU A 23 5.88 -19.24 -4.14
N LYS A 24 7.03 -19.24 -4.82
CA LYS A 24 8.03 -18.19 -4.68
C LYS A 24 7.51 -16.82 -5.14
N GLU A 25 6.76 -16.78 -6.24
CA GLU A 25 6.15 -15.54 -6.73
C GLU A 25 5.12 -14.99 -5.72
N ILE A 26 4.29 -15.86 -5.16
CA ILE A 26 3.31 -15.53 -4.13
C ILE A 26 4.00 -14.96 -2.88
N ASP A 27 5.07 -15.61 -2.41
CA ASP A 27 5.84 -15.15 -1.25
C ASP A 27 6.46 -13.77 -1.46
N LEU A 28 6.99 -13.51 -2.66
CA LEU A 28 7.55 -12.20 -3.00
C LEU A 28 6.49 -11.09 -2.97
N VAL A 29 5.32 -11.35 -3.53
CA VAL A 29 4.21 -10.37 -3.52
C VAL A 29 3.69 -10.17 -2.09
N GLN A 30 3.56 -11.25 -1.30
CA GLN A 30 3.16 -11.17 0.11
C GLN A 30 4.16 -10.35 0.93
N SER A 31 5.46 -10.51 0.67
CA SER A 31 6.51 -9.69 1.29
C SER A 31 6.35 -8.20 0.94
N CYS A 32 6.01 -7.87 -0.32
CA CYS A 32 5.72 -6.48 -0.71
C CYS A 32 4.50 -5.92 0.02
N ILE A 33 3.42 -6.69 0.17
CA ILE A 33 2.22 -6.30 0.93
C ILE A 33 2.59 -5.97 2.38
N ASN A 34 3.30 -6.90 3.05
CA ASN A 34 3.70 -6.75 4.44
C ASN A 34 4.60 -5.51 4.65
N ARG A 35 5.54 -5.26 3.74
CA ARG A 35 6.41 -4.08 3.77
C ARG A 35 5.61 -2.78 3.62
N MET A 36 4.62 -2.72 2.72
CA MET A 36 3.79 -1.53 2.55
C MET A 36 2.90 -1.28 3.78
N ALA A 37 2.34 -2.33 4.37
CA ALA A 37 1.56 -2.25 5.61
C ALA A 37 2.42 -1.78 6.80
N ALA A 38 3.64 -2.31 6.94
CA ALA A 38 4.60 -1.88 7.97
C ALA A 38 4.96 -0.39 7.81
N ASN A 39 5.27 0.06 6.59
CA ASN A 39 5.57 1.46 6.32
C ASN A 39 4.39 2.38 6.69
N SER A 40 3.14 2.01 6.35
CA SER A 40 1.94 2.76 6.75
C SER A 40 1.82 2.87 8.27
N PHE A 41 2.11 1.78 9.00
CA PHE A 41 2.09 1.79 10.46
C PHE A 41 3.21 2.66 11.05
N ASP A 42 4.41 2.61 10.49
CA ASP A 42 5.55 3.43 10.93
C ASP A 42 5.28 4.93 10.71
N ILE A 43 4.67 5.31 9.59
CA ILE A 43 4.25 6.69 9.34
C ILE A 43 3.31 7.20 10.43
N LYS A 44 2.34 6.39 10.87
CA LYS A 44 1.43 6.75 11.97
C LYS A 44 2.19 6.95 13.29
N LYS A 45 3.12 6.05 13.63
CA LYS A 45 3.96 6.19 14.82
C LYS A 45 4.76 7.49 14.78
N TRP A 46 5.42 7.78 13.66
CA TRP A 46 6.20 9.00 13.51
C TRP A 46 5.34 10.26 13.56
N SER A 47 4.14 10.25 12.96
CA SER A 47 3.23 11.40 13.01
C SER A 47 2.83 11.75 14.45
N VAL A 48 2.46 10.76 15.25
CA VAL A 48 2.13 10.95 16.67
C VAL A 48 3.35 11.45 17.46
N GLY A 49 4.52 10.84 17.26
CA GLY A 49 5.74 11.22 17.95
C GLY A 49 6.15 12.67 17.70
N ILE A 50 6.17 13.09 16.44
CA ILE A 50 6.54 14.46 16.05
C ILE A 50 5.52 15.48 16.60
N ILE A 51 4.22 15.19 16.50
CA ILE A 51 3.18 16.07 17.04
C ILE A 51 3.29 16.19 18.57
N ALA A 52 3.58 15.10 19.26
CA ALA A 52 3.78 15.11 20.71
C ALA A 52 4.99 15.97 21.13
N ILE A 53 6.11 15.87 20.38
CA ILE A 53 7.29 16.71 20.62
C ILE A 53 6.96 18.19 20.41
N LEU A 54 6.31 18.53 19.28
CA LEU A 54 5.91 19.90 18.97
C LEU A 54 4.95 20.47 20.05
N ALA A 55 3.98 19.67 20.50
CA ALA A 55 3.05 20.06 21.57
C ALA A 55 3.78 20.30 22.90
N GLY A 56 4.76 19.47 23.24
CA GLY A 56 5.60 19.65 24.43
C GLY A 56 6.41 20.96 24.40
N LEU A 57 7.02 21.28 23.26
CA LEU A 57 7.77 22.52 23.07
C LEU A 57 6.86 23.75 23.14
N LEU A 58 5.64 23.67 22.64
CA LEU A 58 4.65 24.74 22.75
C LEU A 58 4.26 24.99 24.22
N LYS A 59 3.99 23.93 24.98
CA LYS A 59 3.63 24.00 26.39
C LYS A 59 4.76 24.60 27.27
N GLN A 60 6.01 24.38 26.91
CA GLN A 60 7.19 24.94 27.62
C GLN A 60 7.48 26.41 27.21
N ASN A 61 6.60 27.07 26.47
CA ASN A 61 6.81 28.40 25.91
C ASN A 61 8.05 28.55 25.03
N MET A 62 8.62 27.47 24.57
CA MET A 62 9.72 27.47 23.60
C MET A 62 9.23 27.83 22.17
N LEU A 63 7.94 27.68 21.91
CA LEU A 63 7.27 28.09 20.67
C LEU A 63 6.19 29.12 20.97
N SER A 64 6.12 30.17 20.17
CA SER A 64 5.09 31.20 20.32
C SER A 64 3.74 30.72 19.79
N HIS A 65 2.65 31.04 20.50
CA HIS A 65 1.27 30.79 20.05
C HIS A 65 0.90 31.76 18.93
N ASN A 66 1.33 31.47 17.70
CA ASN A 66 1.03 32.27 16.52
C ASN A 66 0.60 31.41 15.32
N CYS A 67 0.05 32.03 14.31
CA CYS A 67 -0.49 31.29 13.15
C CYS A 67 0.60 30.53 12.38
N LYS A 68 1.87 30.90 12.47
CA LYS A 68 2.98 30.14 11.85
C LYS A 68 3.15 28.76 12.47
N ILE A 69 2.97 28.67 13.80
CA ILE A 69 3.05 27.38 14.51
C ILE A 69 1.85 26.50 14.17
N VAL A 70 0.64 27.07 14.10
CA VAL A 70 -0.54 26.32 13.63
C VAL A 70 -0.30 25.79 12.22
N ALA A 71 0.21 26.63 11.33
CA ALA A 71 0.53 26.22 9.97
C ALA A 71 1.57 25.09 9.92
N LEU A 72 2.59 25.11 10.80
CA LEU A 72 3.57 24.04 10.95
C LEU A 72 2.91 22.71 11.34
N PHE A 73 2.04 22.70 12.36
CA PHE A 73 1.32 21.48 12.77
C PHE A 73 0.45 20.93 11.64
N LEU A 74 -0.31 21.79 10.96
CA LEU A 74 -1.14 21.37 9.84
C LEU A 74 -0.31 20.81 8.67
N MET A 75 0.81 21.47 8.35
CA MET A 75 1.73 20.98 7.32
C MET A 75 2.26 19.57 7.65
N VAL A 76 2.71 19.36 8.88
CA VAL A 76 3.19 18.04 9.33
C VAL A 76 2.10 16.98 9.18
N ILE A 77 0.87 17.26 9.64
CA ILE A 77 -0.26 16.33 9.52
C ILE A 77 -0.55 16.00 8.06
N ILE A 78 -0.62 17.00 7.18
CA ILE A 78 -0.93 16.80 5.76
C ILE A 78 0.15 15.95 5.08
N VAL A 79 1.42 16.20 5.36
CA VAL A 79 2.54 15.43 4.79
C VAL A 79 2.46 13.95 5.22
N PHE A 80 2.31 13.69 6.52
CA PHE A 80 2.20 12.31 7.01
C PHE A 80 0.94 11.61 6.50
N TRP A 81 -0.19 12.32 6.41
CA TRP A 81 -1.44 11.78 5.85
C TRP A 81 -1.28 11.39 4.38
N GLY A 82 -0.63 12.25 3.58
CA GLY A 82 -0.32 11.95 2.18
C GLY A 82 0.59 10.74 2.00
N LEU A 83 1.67 10.64 2.81
CA LEU A 83 2.59 9.50 2.80
C LEU A 83 1.91 8.20 3.20
N ASP A 84 1.10 8.21 4.27
CA ASP A 84 0.35 7.04 4.71
C ASP A 84 -0.65 6.56 3.66
N ALA A 85 -1.35 7.52 3.01
CA ALA A 85 -2.26 7.21 1.91
C ALA A 85 -1.53 6.61 0.70
N PHE A 86 -0.30 7.04 0.41
CA PHE A 86 0.52 6.47 -0.64
C PHE A 86 0.89 5.00 -0.34
N PHE A 87 1.36 4.70 0.87
CA PHE A 87 1.69 3.32 1.24
C PHE A 87 0.45 2.42 1.26
N LEU A 88 -0.67 2.89 1.82
CA LEU A 88 -1.93 2.14 1.81
C LEU A 88 -2.48 1.92 0.39
N LYS A 89 -2.36 2.91 -0.50
CA LYS A 89 -2.71 2.76 -1.92
C LYS A 89 -1.87 1.67 -2.57
N THR A 90 -0.56 1.69 -2.35
CA THR A 90 0.38 0.72 -2.92
C THR A 90 0.12 -0.69 -2.38
N GLU A 91 -0.16 -0.83 -1.09
CA GLU A 91 -0.59 -2.10 -0.48
C GLU A 91 -1.85 -2.66 -1.16
N LYS A 92 -2.87 -1.82 -1.36
CA LYS A 92 -4.10 -2.24 -2.05
C LYS A 92 -3.83 -2.72 -3.49
N LEU A 93 -2.87 -2.11 -4.19
CA LEU A 93 -2.46 -2.54 -5.53
C LEU A 93 -1.76 -3.90 -5.48
N TYR A 94 -0.85 -4.13 -4.52
CA TYR A 94 -0.21 -5.44 -4.36
C TYR A 94 -1.22 -6.54 -3.98
N ARG A 95 -2.24 -6.25 -3.16
CA ARG A 95 -3.33 -7.19 -2.88
C ARG A 95 -4.13 -7.57 -4.14
N LYS A 96 -4.36 -6.60 -5.03
CA LYS A 96 -4.98 -6.88 -6.33
C LYS A 96 -4.06 -7.73 -7.21
N LYS A 97 -2.76 -7.43 -7.25
CA LYS A 97 -1.76 -8.23 -7.97
C LYS A 97 -1.71 -9.66 -7.45
N TYR A 98 -1.71 -9.85 -6.16
CA TYR A 98 -1.80 -11.16 -5.53
C TYR A 98 -3.01 -11.97 -6.05
N SER A 99 -4.19 -11.37 -6.03
CA SER A 99 -5.42 -12.02 -6.52
C SER A 99 -5.36 -12.31 -8.03
N TRP A 100 -4.75 -11.43 -8.81
CA TRP A 100 -4.56 -11.62 -10.24
C TRP A 100 -3.58 -12.76 -10.54
N ILE A 101 -2.46 -12.84 -9.83
CA ILE A 101 -1.48 -13.92 -9.95
C ILE A 101 -2.16 -15.27 -9.69
N ILE A 102 -2.86 -15.43 -8.55
CA ILE A 102 -3.54 -16.69 -8.22
C ILE A 102 -4.49 -17.11 -9.34
N LYS A 103 -5.31 -16.20 -9.86
CA LYS A 103 -6.26 -16.50 -10.93
C LYS A 103 -5.58 -16.92 -12.24
N ASN A 104 -4.46 -16.29 -12.59
CA ASN A 104 -3.73 -16.59 -13.81
C ASN A 104 -2.93 -17.88 -13.70
N ARG A 105 -2.26 -18.13 -12.58
CA ARG A 105 -1.50 -19.36 -12.35
C ARG A 105 -2.42 -20.58 -12.28
N ALA A 106 -3.62 -20.44 -11.68
CA ALA A 106 -4.64 -21.51 -11.70
C ALA A 106 -5.13 -21.87 -13.13
N LYS A 107 -4.96 -20.97 -14.11
CA LYS A 107 -5.27 -21.22 -15.52
C LYS A 107 -4.05 -21.71 -16.33
N GLY A 108 -2.91 -21.99 -15.71
CA GLY A 108 -1.67 -22.36 -16.38
C GLY A 108 -1.00 -21.21 -17.14
N ASN A 109 -1.41 -19.96 -16.94
CA ASN A 109 -0.82 -18.82 -17.65
C ASN A 109 0.49 -18.40 -16.98
N SER A 110 1.61 -18.48 -17.71
CA SER A 110 2.96 -18.11 -17.29
C SER A 110 3.36 -16.67 -17.62
N SER A 111 2.49 -15.88 -18.23
CA SER A 111 2.81 -14.50 -18.59
C SER A 111 3.13 -13.66 -17.34
N ASN A 112 4.12 -12.76 -17.46
CA ASN A 112 4.56 -11.88 -16.39
C ASN A 112 4.98 -12.61 -15.08
N LEU A 113 5.59 -13.80 -15.20
CA LEU A 113 6.13 -14.54 -14.07
C LEU A 113 7.22 -13.70 -13.36
N PHE A 114 7.15 -13.61 -12.02
CA PHE A 114 8.03 -12.78 -11.19
C PHE A 114 7.99 -11.26 -11.49
N ASP A 115 7.03 -10.78 -12.26
CA ASP A 115 6.83 -9.34 -12.37
C ASP A 115 6.19 -8.79 -11.07
N LEU A 116 6.98 -8.05 -10.30
CA LEU A 116 6.53 -7.43 -9.04
C LEU A 116 5.97 -6.01 -9.24
N ASN A 117 5.88 -5.51 -10.47
CA ASN A 117 5.31 -4.19 -10.73
C ASN A 117 3.79 -4.18 -10.44
N PRO A 118 3.31 -3.44 -9.41
CA PRO A 118 1.88 -3.38 -9.10
C PRO A 118 1.08 -2.56 -10.13
N TYR A 119 1.75 -1.88 -11.06
CA TYR A 119 1.17 -1.09 -12.15
C TYR A 119 1.22 -1.81 -13.49
N ASN A 120 1.36 -3.13 -13.50
CA ASN A 120 1.38 -3.93 -14.73
C ASN A 120 0.09 -3.72 -15.54
N LYS A 121 0.25 -3.48 -16.86
CA LYS A 121 -0.86 -3.17 -17.77
C LYS A 121 -1.85 -4.34 -17.90
N ASP A 122 -1.35 -5.57 -17.97
CA ASP A 122 -2.20 -6.76 -18.11
C ASP A 122 -3.11 -6.95 -16.90
N MET A 123 -2.59 -6.69 -15.70
CA MET A 123 -3.39 -6.67 -14.48
C MET A 123 -4.41 -5.54 -14.48
N MET A 124 -4.06 -4.36 -15.00
CA MET A 124 -4.94 -3.18 -15.03
C MET A 124 -6.08 -3.30 -16.05
N LEU A 125 -5.94 -4.15 -17.08
CA LEU A 125 -6.99 -4.46 -18.03
C LEU A 125 -8.08 -5.39 -17.44
N ASP A 126 -7.77 -6.09 -16.36
CA ASP A 126 -8.76 -6.91 -15.65
C ASP A 126 -9.78 -6.01 -14.93
N LYS A 127 -11.09 -6.29 -15.15
CA LYS A 127 -12.22 -5.44 -14.73
C LYS A 127 -12.25 -5.08 -13.22
N GLY A 128 -11.48 -5.77 -12.38
CA GLY A 128 -11.37 -5.51 -10.93
C GLY A 128 -10.20 -4.63 -10.50
N ALA A 129 -9.30 -4.23 -11.40
CA ALA A 129 -8.00 -3.66 -11.06
C ALA A 129 -7.90 -2.14 -11.12
N LYS A 130 -9.04 -1.40 -11.17
CA LYS A 130 -9.02 0.08 -11.17
C LYS A 130 -8.13 0.61 -10.04
N MET A 131 -7.23 1.53 -10.39
CA MET A 131 -6.41 2.26 -9.41
C MET A 131 -7.27 3.08 -8.47
N PRO A 132 -7.14 2.95 -7.15
CA PRO A 132 -7.77 3.88 -6.23
C PRO A 132 -7.12 5.26 -6.36
N HIS A 133 -7.93 6.31 -6.44
CA HIS A 133 -7.42 7.68 -6.34
C HIS A 133 -6.83 7.93 -4.95
N LEU A 134 -5.71 8.67 -4.87
CA LEU A 134 -5.04 8.95 -3.60
C LEU A 134 -5.97 9.62 -2.60
N ILE A 135 -6.76 10.61 -3.04
CA ILE A 135 -7.73 11.34 -2.20
C ILE A 135 -8.78 10.40 -1.62
N CYS A 136 -9.29 9.43 -2.42
CA CYS A 136 -10.24 8.43 -1.91
C CYS A 136 -9.61 7.52 -0.85
N VAL A 137 -8.30 7.27 -0.94
CA VAL A 137 -7.57 6.51 0.08
C VAL A 137 -7.36 7.35 1.34
N MET A 138 -7.02 8.64 1.22
CA MET A 138 -6.92 9.57 2.35
C MET A 138 -8.23 9.63 3.14
N LEU A 139 -9.36 9.68 2.45
CA LEU A 139 -10.71 9.72 3.05
C LEU A 139 -11.26 8.33 3.43
N SER A 140 -10.43 7.29 3.42
CA SER A 140 -10.85 5.94 3.80
C SER A 140 -11.21 5.86 5.29
N LYS A 141 -12.06 4.87 5.62
CA LYS A 141 -12.50 4.61 7.01
C LYS A 141 -11.36 4.33 7.99
N THR A 142 -10.17 4.03 7.49
CA THR A 142 -8.98 3.73 8.30
C THR A 142 -8.09 4.95 8.52
N LEU A 143 -7.89 5.78 7.50
CA LEU A 143 -7.00 6.94 7.58
C LEU A 143 -7.69 8.18 8.12
N PHE A 144 -8.88 8.48 7.62
CA PHE A 144 -9.60 9.70 7.98
C PHE A 144 -9.80 9.86 9.50
N PRO A 145 -10.33 8.86 10.24
CA PRO A 145 -10.54 9.02 11.68
C PRO A 145 -9.24 9.26 12.45
N PHE A 146 -8.15 8.61 12.05
CA PHE A 146 -6.85 8.78 12.70
C PHE A 146 -6.31 10.21 12.56
N TYR A 147 -6.27 10.74 11.32
CA TYR A 147 -5.75 12.08 11.07
C TYR A 147 -6.71 13.18 11.51
N ALA A 148 -8.02 12.95 11.47
CA ALA A 148 -9.01 13.86 12.06
C ALA A 148 -8.84 13.96 13.59
N GLY A 149 -8.63 12.83 14.28
CA GLY A 149 -8.34 12.80 15.70
C GLY A 149 -7.04 13.53 16.05
N LEU A 150 -5.98 13.33 15.27
CA LEU A 150 -4.70 14.01 15.43
C LEU A 150 -4.84 15.54 15.24
N THR A 151 -5.62 15.96 14.27
CA THR A 151 -5.93 17.38 14.02
C THR A 151 -6.73 17.98 15.19
N ALA A 152 -7.75 17.29 15.66
CA ALA A 152 -8.54 17.73 16.82
C ALA A 152 -7.67 17.87 18.08
N PHE A 153 -6.76 16.92 18.32
CA PHE A 153 -5.78 17.02 19.42
C PHE A 153 -4.91 18.27 19.28
N CYS A 154 -4.39 18.58 18.09
CA CYS A 154 -3.59 19.78 17.88
C CYS A 154 -4.38 21.07 18.14
N VAL A 155 -5.66 21.12 17.74
CA VAL A 155 -6.54 22.26 18.04
C VAL A 155 -6.71 22.46 19.53
N VAL A 156 -6.97 21.39 20.29
CA VAL A 156 -7.09 21.46 21.74
C VAL A 156 -5.81 21.97 22.40
N VAL A 157 -4.65 21.43 22.01
CA VAL A 157 -3.34 21.85 22.54
C VAL A 157 -3.05 23.33 22.23
N PHE A 158 -3.50 23.82 21.07
CA PHE A 158 -3.30 25.22 20.70
C PHE A 158 -4.25 26.18 21.41
N MET A 159 -5.46 25.73 21.77
CA MET A 159 -6.46 26.54 22.48
C MET A 159 -6.24 26.61 23.98
N TRP A 160 -5.39 25.73 24.54
CA TRP A 160 -5.15 25.57 25.98
C TRP A 160 -3.81 26.18 26.36
#